data_09e215ed06c926b228697d3585591a8b
#
_entry.id   09e215ed06c926b228697d3585591a8b
#
_cell.length_a   1.000
_cell.length_b   1.000
_cell.length_c   1.000
_cell.angle_alpha   90.00
_cell.angle_beta   90.00
_cell.angle_gamma   90.00
#
_symmetry.space_group_name_H-M   'P 1'
#
loop_
_entity.id
_entity.type
_entity.pdbx_description
1 polymer ?
#
loop_
_entity_poly.entity_id
_entity_poly.type
_entity_poly.pdbx_seq_one_letter_code
_entity_poly.pdbx_strand_id
1 'polypeptide(L)'
;MKTLNYAKTMFWLGLAGLLFSGYLSGVKFFTSTCALSEPCPYFLGYPACYFGFGMFLIIFLTALLGLVKTIEEKSMLKIIGTVSGLGILFAGYFTVPEIGKLLAGGTEYSLGLPTCAYGLVFYILLFILSIWYLKKGAKLTMV
;
A
#
# COMPACT_ATOMS: atom_id res chain seq x y z
N MET A 1 -20.33 15.46 6.62
CA MET A 1 -19.48 15.96 5.53
C MET A 1 -18.01 15.57 5.69
N LYS A 2 -17.43 15.68 6.90
CA LYS A 2 -16.01 15.33 7.13
C LYS A 2 -15.73 13.82 6.94
N THR A 3 -16.67 12.97 7.31
CA THR A 3 -16.58 11.51 7.19
C THR A 3 -16.44 11.02 5.74
N LEU A 4 -17.22 11.61 4.84
CA LEU A 4 -17.19 11.26 3.42
C LEU A 4 -15.84 11.59 2.77
N ASN A 5 -15.19 12.68 3.22
CA ASN A 5 -13.90 13.09 2.70
C ASN A 5 -12.81 12.08 3.07
N TYR A 6 -12.87 11.50 4.27
CA TYR A 6 -11.89 10.49 4.72
C TYR A 6 -12.00 9.21 3.87
N ALA A 7 -13.23 8.73 3.68
CA ALA A 7 -13.49 7.56 2.86
C ALA A 7 -13.04 7.77 1.41
N LYS A 8 -13.32 8.96 0.84
CA LYS A 8 -12.88 9.32 -0.51
C LYS A 8 -11.36 9.34 -0.61
N THR A 9 -10.66 9.96 0.34
CA THR A 9 -9.20 10.01 0.35
C THR A 9 -8.61 8.60 0.40
N MET A 10 -9.11 7.77 1.30
CA MET A 10 -8.66 6.38 1.43
C MET A 10 -8.95 5.56 0.17
N PHE A 11 -10.12 5.78 -0.43
CA PHE A 11 -10.52 5.13 -1.68
C PHE A 11 -9.55 5.46 -2.82
N TRP A 12 -9.25 6.74 -3.03
CA TRP A 12 -8.36 7.16 -4.12
C TRP A 12 -6.92 6.69 -3.90
N LEU A 13 -6.41 6.76 -2.67
CA LEU A 13 -5.07 6.23 -2.36
C LEU A 13 -5.01 4.72 -2.52
N GLY A 14 -6.03 4.01 -2.06
CA GLY A 14 -6.14 2.56 -2.24
C GLY A 14 -6.22 2.17 -3.70
N LEU A 15 -6.99 2.92 -4.50
CA LEU A 15 -7.10 2.70 -5.94
C LEU A 15 -5.76 2.92 -6.65
N ALA A 16 -5.05 4.01 -6.32
CA ALA A 16 -3.73 4.28 -6.90
C ALA A 16 -2.74 3.16 -6.59
N GLY A 17 -2.68 2.72 -5.32
CA GLY A 17 -1.83 1.61 -4.91
C GLY A 17 -2.22 0.29 -5.57
N LEU A 18 -3.53 0.03 -5.70
CA LEU A 18 -4.06 -1.16 -6.37
C LEU A 18 -3.68 -1.19 -7.85
N LEU A 19 -3.84 -0.08 -8.55
CA LEU A 19 -3.47 0.02 -9.97
C LEU A 19 -1.96 -0.17 -10.15
N PHE A 20 -1.17 0.44 -9.30
CA PHE A 20 0.29 0.30 -9.36
C PHE A 20 0.72 -1.16 -9.10
N SER A 21 0.27 -1.76 -8.01
CA SER A 21 0.60 -3.14 -7.67
C SER A 21 0.00 -4.14 -8.66
N GLY A 22 -1.20 -3.84 -9.19
CA GLY A 22 -1.85 -4.64 -10.22
C GLY A 22 -1.06 -4.64 -11.53
N TYR A 23 -0.52 -3.48 -11.92
CA TYR A 23 0.36 -3.40 -13.08
C TYR A 23 1.59 -4.28 -12.91
N LEU A 24 2.28 -4.17 -11.77
CA LEU A 24 3.47 -4.98 -11.49
C LEU A 24 3.16 -6.49 -11.47
N SER A 25 2.07 -6.86 -10.81
CA SER A 25 1.62 -8.26 -10.73
C SER A 25 1.17 -8.80 -12.08
N GLY A 26 0.46 -8.00 -12.86
CA GLY A 26 0.00 -8.37 -14.19
C GLY A 26 1.16 -8.61 -15.15
N VAL A 27 2.14 -7.73 -15.17
CA VAL A 27 3.34 -7.90 -16.00
C VAL A 27 4.05 -9.21 -15.63
N LYS A 28 4.21 -9.48 -14.34
CA LYS A 28 4.84 -10.73 -13.88
C LYS A 28 4.03 -11.95 -14.28
N PHE A 29 2.71 -11.90 -14.15
CA PHE A 29 1.82 -13.01 -14.47
C PHE A 29 1.81 -13.34 -15.97
N PHE A 30 1.72 -12.31 -16.83
CA PHE A 30 1.61 -12.53 -18.28
C PHE A 30 2.94 -12.75 -18.98
N THR A 31 4.04 -12.14 -18.51
CA THR A 31 5.34 -12.21 -19.17
C THR A 31 6.36 -13.07 -18.44
N SER A 32 6.05 -13.52 -17.23
CA SER A 32 6.95 -14.24 -16.33
C SER A 32 8.24 -13.47 -16.00
N THR A 33 8.28 -12.18 -16.33
CA THR A 33 9.41 -11.28 -16.05
C THR A 33 8.95 -10.18 -15.11
N CYS A 34 9.90 -9.58 -14.38
CA CYS A 34 9.57 -8.47 -13.51
C CYS A 34 9.39 -7.18 -14.29
N ALA A 35 8.41 -6.37 -13.91
CA ALA A 35 8.20 -5.05 -14.48
C ALA A 35 9.46 -4.19 -14.28
N LEU A 36 9.72 -3.28 -15.24
CA LEU A 36 10.81 -2.32 -15.19
C LEU A 36 12.21 -2.96 -15.13
N SER A 37 12.35 -4.20 -15.57
CA SER A 37 13.63 -4.94 -15.61
C SER A 37 14.32 -5.04 -14.23
N GLU A 38 13.56 -4.98 -13.15
CA GLU A 38 14.08 -5.10 -11.80
C GLU A 38 14.09 -6.55 -11.32
N PRO A 39 15.02 -6.93 -10.42
CA PRO A 39 14.94 -8.24 -9.78
C PRO A 39 13.70 -8.31 -8.89
N CYS A 40 12.87 -9.35 -9.08
CA CYS A 40 11.70 -9.56 -8.25
C CYS A 40 12.10 -10.27 -6.97
N PRO A 41 11.82 -9.69 -5.78
CA PRO A 41 11.95 -10.44 -4.55
C PRO A 41 10.84 -11.50 -4.47
N TYR A 42 11.20 -12.67 -3.96
CA TYR A 42 10.25 -13.77 -3.72
C TYR A 42 10.02 -13.95 -2.23
N PHE A 43 8.77 -14.22 -1.89
CA PHE A 43 8.36 -14.52 -0.52
C PHE A 43 7.50 -15.78 -0.54
N LEU A 44 7.89 -16.80 0.22
CA LEU A 44 7.20 -18.10 0.29
C LEU A 44 6.97 -18.74 -1.10
N GLY A 45 7.90 -18.52 -2.04
CA GLY A 45 7.83 -19.09 -3.39
C GLY A 45 7.00 -18.27 -4.39
N TYR A 46 6.44 -17.15 -3.97
CA TYR A 46 5.65 -16.25 -4.83
C TYR A 46 6.30 -14.87 -4.91
N PRO A 47 6.16 -14.15 -6.05
CA PRO A 47 6.66 -12.79 -6.15
C PRO A 47 6.02 -11.88 -5.10
N ALA A 48 6.83 -11.00 -4.51
CA ALA A 48 6.36 -10.06 -3.49
C ALA A 48 5.26 -9.13 -3.99
N CYS A 49 5.22 -8.84 -5.30
CA CYS A 49 4.18 -8.02 -5.94
C CYS A 49 2.77 -8.57 -5.68
N TYR A 50 2.61 -9.90 -5.67
CA TYR A 50 1.30 -10.53 -5.46
C TYR A 50 0.77 -10.27 -4.06
N PHE A 51 1.65 -10.31 -3.05
CA PHE A 51 1.27 -9.97 -1.67
C PHE A 51 0.91 -8.50 -1.55
N GLY A 52 1.68 -7.61 -2.17
CA GLY A 52 1.38 -6.19 -2.22
C GLY A 52 0.04 -5.92 -2.88
N PHE A 53 -0.25 -6.58 -4.00
CA PHE A 53 -1.54 -6.49 -4.68
C PHE A 53 -2.69 -6.92 -3.78
N GLY A 54 -2.56 -8.06 -3.09
CA GLY A 54 -3.57 -8.54 -2.16
C GLY A 54 -3.86 -7.56 -1.03
N MET A 55 -2.82 -6.98 -0.44
CA MET A 55 -2.98 -5.97 0.61
C MET A 55 -3.66 -4.70 0.12
N PHE A 56 -3.28 -4.18 -1.06
CA PHE A 56 -3.95 -3.03 -1.66
C PHE A 56 -5.38 -3.33 -2.04
N LEU A 57 -5.67 -4.54 -2.48
CA LEU A 57 -7.04 -4.97 -2.77
C LEU A 57 -7.91 -4.93 -1.51
N ILE A 58 -7.41 -5.43 -0.39
CA ILE A 58 -8.11 -5.36 0.89
C ILE A 58 -8.36 -3.90 1.29
N ILE A 59 -7.35 -3.04 1.18
CA ILE A 59 -7.47 -1.60 1.48
C ILE A 59 -8.52 -0.95 0.59
N PHE A 60 -8.48 -1.23 -0.70
CA PHE A 60 -9.43 -0.67 -1.68
C PHE A 60 -10.86 -1.10 -1.37
N LEU A 61 -11.09 -2.39 -1.16
CA LEU A 61 -12.43 -2.91 -0.84
C LEU A 61 -12.94 -2.35 0.49
N THR A 62 -12.08 -2.26 1.50
CA THR A 62 -12.45 -1.68 2.80
C THR A 62 -12.83 -0.20 2.65
N ALA A 63 -12.07 0.57 1.88
CA ALA A 63 -12.38 1.97 1.61
C ALA A 63 -13.69 2.12 0.83
N LEU A 64 -13.93 1.23 -0.13
CA LEU A 64 -15.18 1.22 -0.89
C LEU A 64 -16.37 0.94 0.02
N LEU A 65 -16.29 -0.05 0.90
CA LEU A 65 -17.33 -0.36 1.87
C LEU A 65 -17.60 0.81 2.83
N GLY A 66 -16.56 1.51 3.23
CA GLY A 66 -16.68 2.73 4.02
C GLY A 66 -17.34 3.86 3.25
N LEU A 67 -17.03 3.99 1.94
CA LEU A 67 -17.58 5.02 1.07
C LEU A 67 -19.10 4.83 0.85
N VAL A 68 -19.54 3.59 0.67
CA VAL A 68 -20.96 3.25 0.54
C VAL A 68 -21.66 3.09 1.90
N LYS A 69 -20.97 3.41 2.99
CA LYS A 69 -21.49 3.39 4.38
C LYS A 69 -21.97 2.00 4.84
N THR A 70 -21.43 0.94 4.30
CA THR A 70 -21.72 -0.43 4.73
C THR A 70 -21.04 -0.76 6.06
N ILE A 71 -19.86 -0.16 6.30
CA ILE A 71 -19.13 -0.31 7.55
C ILE A 71 -18.90 1.06 8.19
N GLU A 72 -18.72 1.05 9.50
CA GLU A 72 -18.41 2.28 10.24
C GLU A 72 -17.04 2.82 9.82
N GLU A 73 -16.97 4.14 9.71
CA GLU A 73 -15.72 4.85 9.36
C GLU A 73 -14.56 4.47 10.29
N LYS A 74 -14.83 4.37 11.58
CA LYS A 74 -13.83 4.00 12.58
C LYS A 74 -13.28 2.59 12.32
N SER A 75 -14.15 1.64 11.99
CA SER A 75 -13.75 0.28 11.62
C SER A 75 -12.95 0.25 10.33
N MET A 76 -13.41 1.00 9.31
CA MET A 76 -12.68 1.17 8.06
C MET A 76 -11.25 1.66 8.30
N LEU A 77 -11.08 2.73 9.07
CA LEU A 77 -9.78 3.31 9.35
C LEU A 77 -8.87 2.36 10.14
N LYS A 78 -9.44 1.59 11.07
CA LYS A 78 -8.68 0.58 11.83
C LYS A 78 -8.17 -0.54 10.92
N ILE A 79 -9.01 -1.05 10.03
CA ILE A 79 -8.65 -2.11 9.09
C ILE A 79 -7.56 -1.60 8.14
N ILE A 80 -7.77 -0.43 7.53
CA ILE A 80 -6.80 0.17 6.61
C ILE A 80 -5.47 0.43 7.32
N GLY A 81 -5.51 0.99 8.53
CA GLY A 81 -4.31 1.24 9.33
C GLY A 81 -3.55 -0.03 9.66
N THR A 82 -4.24 -1.11 10.05
CA THR A 82 -3.62 -2.41 10.35
C THR A 82 -2.98 -3.02 9.11
N VAL A 83 -3.71 -3.08 8.00
CA VAL A 83 -3.20 -3.65 6.75
C VAL A 83 -2.03 -2.82 6.22
N SER A 84 -2.12 -1.49 6.29
CA SER A 84 -1.03 -0.59 5.90
C SER A 84 0.20 -0.78 6.77
N GLY A 85 0.04 -0.96 8.08
CA GLY A 85 1.13 -1.25 9.00
C GLY A 85 1.85 -2.55 8.64
N LEU A 86 1.09 -3.61 8.34
CA LEU A 86 1.66 -4.87 7.84
C LEU A 86 2.36 -4.66 6.49
N GLY A 87 1.78 -3.85 5.62
CA GLY A 87 2.38 -3.48 4.33
C GLY A 87 3.71 -2.75 4.50
N ILE A 88 3.81 -1.84 5.47
CA ILE A 88 5.06 -1.13 5.79
C ILE A 88 6.15 -2.13 6.21
N LEU A 89 5.83 -3.06 7.11
CA LEU A 89 6.77 -4.08 7.54
C LEU A 89 7.21 -4.97 6.37
N PHE A 90 6.27 -5.41 5.56
CA PHE A 90 6.52 -6.28 4.41
C PHE A 90 7.36 -5.55 3.34
N ALA A 91 6.91 -4.39 2.90
CA ALA A 91 7.60 -3.61 1.87
C ALA A 91 8.97 -3.12 2.37
N GLY A 92 9.07 -2.73 3.63
CA GLY A 92 10.33 -2.32 4.25
C GLY A 92 11.35 -3.46 4.29
N TYR A 93 10.91 -4.66 4.59
CA TYR A 93 11.77 -5.84 4.61
C TYR A 93 12.48 -6.05 3.26
N PHE A 94 11.79 -5.83 2.15
CA PHE A 94 12.38 -5.94 0.81
C PHE A 94 13.10 -4.67 0.37
N THR A 95 12.63 -3.50 0.77
CA THR A 95 13.18 -2.20 0.35
C THR A 95 14.55 -1.92 0.97
N VAL A 96 14.73 -2.23 2.25
CA VAL A 96 15.98 -1.89 2.97
C VAL A 96 17.22 -2.52 2.32
N PRO A 97 17.26 -3.85 2.02
CA PRO A 97 18.40 -4.43 1.33
C PRO A 97 18.62 -3.86 -0.08
N GLU A 98 17.54 -3.56 -0.81
CA GLU A 98 17.62 -3.02 -2.17
C GLU A 98 18.18 -1.60 -2.19
N ILE A 99 17.77 -0.76 -1.24
CA ILE A 99 18.34 0.59 -1.07
C ILE A 99 19.82 0.50 -0.73
N GLY A 100 20.21 -0.44 0.13
CA GLY A 100 21.62 -0.69 0.46
C GLY A 100 22.45 -1.02 -0.79
N LYS A 101 21.93 -1.87 -1.67
CA LYS A 101 22.56 -2.21 -2.95
C LYS A 101 22.64 -1.00 -3.89
N LEU A 102 21.58 -0.21 -3.94
CA LEU A 102 21.53 1.00 -4.78
C LEU A 102 22.57 2.03 -4.32
N LEU A 103 22.69 2.26 -3.02
CA LEU A 103 23.68 3.18 -2.44
C LEU A 103 25.12 2.69 -2.66
N ALA A 104 25.32 1.38 -2.72
CA ALA A 104 26.62 0.78 -3.02
C ALA A 104 26.97 0.81 -4.53
N GLY A 105 26.09 1.32 -5.39
CA GLY A 105 26.29 1.41 -6.83
C GLY A 105 26.15 0.07 -7.56
N GLY A 106 25.61 -0.97 -6.92
CA GLY A 106 25.52 -2.33 -7.47
C GLY A 106 24.34 -2.61 -8.37
N THR A 107 23.32 -1.75 -8.41
CA THR A 107 22.13 -1.95 -9.23
C THR A 107 21.55 -0.62 -9.72
N GLU A 108 21.05 -0.61 -10.96
CA GLU A 108 20.32 0.51 -11.51
C GLU A 108 18.84 0.14 -11.64
N TYR A 109 17.95 1.05 -11.23
CA TYR A 109 16.52 0.90 -11.37
C TYR A 109 15.96 1.88 -12.39
N SER A 110 15.01 1.43 -13.21
CA SER A 110 14.43 2.25 -14.29
C SER A 110 13.79 3.55 -13.77
N LEU A 111 13.24 3.54 -12.55
CA LEU A 111 12.62 4.70 -11.94
C LEU A 111 13.51 5.35 -10.86
N GLY A 112 14.76 4.95 -10.75
CA GLY A 112 15.71 5.45 -9.76
C GLY A 112 15.58 4.84 -8.37
N LEU A 113 14.46 4.19 -8.04
CA LEU A 113 14.20 3.52 -6.76
C LEU A 113 13.56 2.16 -7.00
N PRO A 114 13.73 1.18 -6.08
CA PRO A 114 13.03 -0.10 -6.18
C PRO A 114 11.51 0.09 -6.19
N THR A 115 10.80 -0.76 -6.92
CA THR A 115 9.33 -0.72 -6.97
C THR A 115 8.69 -0.90 -5.60
N CYS A 116 9.30 -1.71 -4.73
CA CYS A 116 8.86 -1.88 -3.34
C CYS A 116 8.90 -0.56 -2.56
N ALA A 117 9.83 0.35 -2.87
CA ALA A 117 9.92 1.66 -2.22
C ALA A 117 8.69 2.53 -2.51
N TYR A 118 8.17 2.48 -3.74
CA TYR A 118 6.93 3.20 -4.10
C TYR A 118 5.73 2.64 -3.36
N GLY A 119 5.62 1.31 -3.30
CA GLY A 119 4.58 0.65 -2.49
C GLY A 119 4.66 1.03 -1.02
N LEU A 120 5.89 1.09 -0.48
CA LEU A 120 6.13 1.50 0.90
C LEU A 120 5.63 2.93 1.16
N VAL A 121 5.85 3.87 0.24
CA VAL A 121 5.34 5.24 0.35
C VAL A 121 3.82 5.26 0.45
N PHE A 122 3.11 4.49 -0.39
CA PHE A 122 1.65 4.39 -0.32
C PHE A 122 1.18 3.83 1.03
N TYR A 123 1.83 2.79 1.54
CA TYR A 123 1.49 2.21 2.84
C TYR A 123 1.72 3.20 3.99
N ILE A 124 2.83 3.94 3.96
CA ILE A 124 3.13 4.96 4.98
C ILE A 124 2.07 6.06 4.97
N LEU A 125 1.70 6.56 3.78
CA LEU A 125 0.66 7.58 3.65
C LEU A 125 -0.69 7.08 4.20
N LEU A 126 -1.10 5.88 3.81
CA LEU A 126 -2.34 5.28 4.28
C LEU A 126 -2.34 5.09 5.80
N PHE A 127 -1.22 4.62 6.34
CA PHE A 127 -1.06 4.38 7.79
C PHE A 127 -1.14 5.69 8.58
N ILE A 128 -0.38 6.69 8.18
CA ILE A 128 -0.36 8.00 8.85
C ILE A 128 -1.74 8.65 8.80
N LEU A 129 -2.37 8.66 7.63
CA LEU A 129 -3.71 9.24 7.45
C LEU A 129 -4.75 8.50 8.28
N SER A 130 -4.68 7.16 8.33
CA SER A 130 -5.61 6.36 9.15
C SER A 130 -5.52 6.73 10.62
N ILE A 131 -4.31 6.82 11.16
CA ILE A 131 -4.09 7.20 12.56
C ILE A 131 -4.55 8.64 12.81
N TRP A 132 -4.20 9.55 11.90
CA TRP A 132 -4.57 10.96 12.04
C TRP A 132 -6.10 11.15 12.05
N TYR A 133 -6.80 10.49 11.14
CA TYR A 133 -8.26 10.56 11.06
C TYR A 133 -8.91 9.90 12.27
N LEU A 134 -8.36 8.78 12.78
CA LEU A 134 -8.86 8.14 14.00
C LEU A 134 -8.74 9.06 15.22
N LYS A 135 -7.59 9.72 15.37
CA LYS A 135 -7.37 10.69 16.46
C LYS A 135 -8.30 11.89 16.35
N LYS A 136 -8.49 12.40 15.13
CA LYS A 136 -9.38 13.53 14.89
C LYS A 136 -10.84 13.18 15.15
N GLY A 137 -11.28 11.99 14.74
CA GLY A 137 -12.61 11.47 15.03
C GLY A 137 -12.85 11.26 16.52
N ALA A 138 -11.86 10.75 17.24
CA ALA A 138 -11.93 10.56 18.68
C ALA A 138 -12.09 11.90 19.44
N LYS A 139 -11.41 12.96 18.99
CA LYS A 139 -11.57 14.31 19.57
C LYS A 139 -12.98 14.86 19.35
N LEU A 140 -13.59 14.58 18.22
CA LEU A 140 -14.95 15.05 17.91
C LEU A 140 -16.03 14.33 18.73
N THR A 141 -15.76 13.06 19.12
CA THR A 141 -16.69 12.27 19.93
C THR A 141 -16.58 12.58 21.43
N MET A 142 -15.49 13.17 21.89
CA MET A 142 -15.28 13.54 23.30
C MET A 142 -15.84 14.92 23.66
N VAL A 143 -16.29 15.68 22.71
CA VAL A 143 -16.93 16.97 22.87
C VAL A 143 -18.44 16.80 22.67
#